data_0a3c8c71afe105d52fd65f563d6f76c7
#
_entry.id   0a3c8c71afe105d52fd65f563d6f76c7
#
_cell.length_a   1.000
_cell.length_b   1.000
_cell.length_c   1.000
_cell.angle_alpha   90.00
_cell.angle_beta   90.00
_cell.angle_gamma   90.00
#
_symmetry.space_group_name_H-M   'P 1'
#
loop_
_entity.id
_entity.type
_entity.pdbx_description
1 polymer ?
#
loop_
_entity_poly.entity_id
_entity_poly.type
_entity_poly.pdbx_seq_one_letter_code
_entity_poly.pdbx_strand_id
1 'polypeptide(L)'
;LDEAIKEAKKIQKDAKKYKLIVTSGEAVGASGAGTNKIQSYEGTLEAYITGNKVLEKHWASRPEKLKNYINLWAKDMGLISNKETKVTNIDQVVDTMKKSAAKLNSNRTFLWKESGGQKLINTTFDAQTVDNLGLEVLELVTKSNDAPSKIMIKTVENYSKKIRDSKGNGKQLFDVYKDIRDSMMKIKKTTSPSPTSLNEDKIYKGMLEKVKATLNTNPNFAKAQKKYENFTKVYAEPLDTTITKVFKDLKKGNLSEADIVPRMYKILASDSVSPKMIRRFATAWNKSGNPDTWKKIVSGYFEQAFLNQSDSLSNGLNTGIVLHKAILGTGGQRDNFAQMLFELAKGKNKNLTLTDVKQSVNSFAAVLKATGQKTNIGSPTAQRGEQVVNMKKNPVSAVLDFVGINRVIKYFDDLTF
;
A
#
# COMPACT_ATOMS: atom_id res chain seq x y z
N LEU A 1 -22.55 -8.33 -24.89
CA LEU A 1 -22.13 -7.29 -25.85
C LEU A 1 -22.44 -5.88 -25.32
N ASP A 2 -23.67 -5.65 -24.83
CA ASP A 2 -24.12 -4.32 -24.37
C ASP A 2 -23.33 -3.79 -23.17
N GLU A 3 -22.97 -4.66 -22.21
CA GLU A 3 -22.11 -4.29 -21.07
C GLU A 3 -20.70 -3.86 -21.53
N ALA A 4 -20.12 -4.58 -22.49
CA ALA A 4 -18.81 -4.24 -23.01
C ALA A 4 -18.82 -2.92 -23.79
N ILE A 5 -19.87 -2.65 -24.53
CA ILE A 5 -20.06 -1.36 -25.23
C ILE A 5 -20.24 -0.22 -24.21
N LYS A 6 -21.02 -0.46 -23.16
CA LYS A 6 -21.23 0.52 -22.08
C LYS A 6 -19.90 0.84 -21.36
N GLU A 7 -19.11 -0.19 -21.05
CA GLU A 7 -17.79 -0.01 -20.42
C GLU A 7 -16.81 0.70 -21.37
N ALA A 8 -16.79 0.36 -22.66
CA ALA A 8 -15.97 1.04 -23.65
C ALA A 8 -16.28 2.53 -23.76
N LYS A 9 -17.59 2.90 -23.83
CA LYS A 9 -18.03 4.30 -23.81
C LYS A 9 -17.60 5.04 -22.55
N LYS A 10 -17.64 4.36 -21.40
CA LYS A 10 -17.18 4.91 -20.14
C LYS A 10 -15.67 5.18 -20.16
N ILE A 11 -14.87 4.22 -20.64
CA ILE A 11 -13.41 4.38 -20.79
C ILE A 11 -13.09 5.59 -21.66
N GLN A 12 -13.77 5.75 -22.82
CA GLN A 12 -13.59 6.90 -23.71
C GLN A 12 -13.96 8.23 -23.03
N LYS A 13 -15.09 8.27 -22.30
CA LYS A 13 -15.51 9.44 -21.55
C LYS A 13 -14.50 9.82 -20.47
N ASP A 14 -14.00 8.85 -19.73
CA ASP A 14 -13.03 9.05 -18.65
C ASP A 14 -11.67 9.52 -19.19
N ALA A 15 -11.23 8.98 -20.33
CA ALA A 15 -10.03 9.45 -21.03
C ALA A 15 -10.18 10.89 -21.52
N LYS A 16 -11.31 11.23 -22.15
CA LYS A 16 -11.59 12.57 -22.67
C LYS A 16 -11.62 13.64 -21.59
N LYS A 17 -12.05 13.31 -20.37
CA LYS A 17 -12.00 14.21 -19.20
C LYS A 17 -10.60 14.82 -19.00
N TYR A 18 -9.55 14.09 -19.31
CA TYR A 18 -8.15 14.51 -19.17
C TYR A 18 -7.45 14.63 -20.53
N LYS A 19 -8.19 14.96 -21.59
CA LYS A 19 -7.67 15.27 -22.95
C LYS A 19 -6.93 14.11 -23.62
N LEU A 20 -7.25 12.87 -23.27
CA LEU A 20 -6.73 11.69 -23.94
C LEU A 20 -7.81 11.09 -24.85
N ILE A 21 -7.45 10.83 -26.11
CA ILE A 21 -8.32 10.13 -27.05
C ILE A 21 -7.96 8.64 -26.99
N VAL A 22 -8.94 7.82 -26.71
CA VAL A 22 -8.87 6.36 -26.76
C VAL A 22 -9.77 5.89 -27.89
N THR A 23 -9.23 5.11 -28.82
CA THR A 23 -10.00 4.61 -29.96
C THR A 23 -11.09 3.63 -29.50
N SER A 24 -12.07 3.39 -30.35
CA SER A 24 -13.13 2.43 -30.02
C SER A 24 -12.58 1.01 -29.88
N GLY A 25 -11.60 0.63 -30.70
CA GLY A 25 -10.95 -0.67 -30.63
C GLY A 25 -10.14 -0.85 -29.34
N GLU A 26 -9.39 0.18 -28.91
CA GLU A 26 -8.69 0.18 -27.64
C GLU A 26 -9.65 0.05 -26.44
N ALA A 27 -10.73 0.83 -26.45
CA ALA A 27 -11.72 0.82 -25.38
C ALA A 27 -12.44 -0.53 -25.25
N VAL A 28 -12.85 -1.10 -26.37
CA VAL A 28 -13.51 -2.42 -26.41
C VAL A 28 -12.53 -3.54 -26.04
N GLY A 29 -11.29 -3.49 -26.50
CA GLY A 29 -10.26 -4.44 -26.09
C GLY A 29 -10.00 -4.41 -24.58
N ALA A 30 -10.02 -3.25 -23.97
CA ALA A 30 -9.86 -3.10 -22.52
C ALA A 30 -11.07 -3.61 -21.72
N SER A 31 -12.28 -3.53 -22.27
CA SER A 31 -13.51 -3.99 -21.62
C SER A 31 -13.62 -5.52 -21.50
N GLY A 32 -12.71 -6.26 -22.12
CA GLY A 32 -12.68 -7.73 -22.05
C GLY A 32 -13.63 -8.42 -23.05
N ALA A 33 -14.22 -7.68 -24.00
CA ALA A 33 -15.09 -8.23 -25.04
C ALA A 33 -14.36 -9.05 -26.11
N GLY A 34 -13.06 -9.28 -25.95
CA GLY A 34 -12.23 -10.03 -26.89
C GLY A 34 -11.84 -9.23 -28.13
N THR A 35 -11.06 -9.86 -29.00
CA THR A 35 -10.79 -9.35 -30.35
C THR A 35 -12.09 -9.30 -31.12
N ASN A 36 -12.53 -8.13 -31.49
CA ASN A 36 -13.79 -7.98 -32.17
C ASN A 36 -13.63 -7.24 -33.51
N LYS A 37 -14.73 -7.20 -34.21
CA LYS A 37 -14.83 -6.55 -35.52
C LYS A 37 -14.31 -5.11 -35.51
N ILE A 38 -14.46 -4.37 -34.41
CA ILE A 38 -14.03 -2.96 -34.30
C ILE A 38 -12.50 -2.85 -34.35
N GLN A 39 -11.78 -3.72 -33.64
CA GLN A 39 -10.31 -3.76 -33.71
C GLN A 39 -9.84 -4.20 -35.10
N SER A 40 -10.56 -5.12 -35.75
CA SER A 40 -10.31 -5.53 -37.12
C SER A 40 -10.51 -4.37 -38.10
N TYR A 41 -11.55 -3.56 -37.93
CA TYR A 41 -11.78 -2.37 -38.75
C TYR A 41 -10.69 -1.28 -38.56
N GLU A 42 -10.24 -1.05 -37.35
CA GLU A 42 -9.11 -0.11 -37.11
C GLU A 42 -7.84 -0.60 -37.82
N GLY A 43 -7.53 -1.90 -37.76
CA GLY A 43 -6.41 -2.48 -38.50
C GLY A 43 -6.58 -2.38 -40.02
N THR A 44 -7.80 -2.44 -40.52
CA THR A 44 -8.09 -2.25 -41.95
C THR A 44 -7.92 -0.78 -42.34
N LEU A 45 -8.37 0.17 -41.52
CA LEU A 45 -8.17 1.61 -41.74
C LEU A 45 -6.68 1.98 -41.76
N GLU A 46 -5.86 1.36 -40.91
CA GLU A 46 -4.39 1.55 -40.95
C GLU A 46 -3.78 1.14 -42.30
N ALA A 47 -4.42 0.21 -43.01
CA ALA A 47 -3.93 -0.26 -44.32
C ALA A 47 -4.25 0.71 -45.45
N TYR A 48 -5.21 1.62 -45.28
CA TYR A 48 -5.54 2.61 -46.32
C TYR A 48 -4.70 3.88 -46.17
N ILE A 49 -4.29 4.47 -47.32
CA ILE A 49 -3.42 5.66 -47.36
C ILE A 49 -3.96 6.83 -46.51
N THR A 50 -5.27 7.05 -46.54
CA THR A 50 -5.90 8.13 -45.79
C THR A 50 -6.04 7.81 -44.30
N GLY A 51 -6.45 6.59 -43.99
CA GLY A 51 -6.55 6.11 -42.61
C GLY A 51 -5.18 5.97 -41.93
N ASN A 52 -4.17 5.56 -42.69
CA ASN A 52 -2.79 5.44 -42.21
C ASN A 52 -2.25 6.79 -41.69
N LYS A 53 -2.45 7.89 -42.43
CA LYS A 53 -1.99 9.22 -42.02
C LYS A 53 -2.65 9.70 -40.71
N VAL A 54 -3.96 9.45 -40.52
CA VAL A 54 -4.70 9.85 -39.33
C VAL A 54 -4.26 9.02 -38.13
N LEU A 55 -4.20 7.71 -38.28
CA LEU A 55 -3.81 6.79 -37.22
C LEU A 55 -2.32 6.88 -36.90
N GLU A 56 -1.47 7.09 -37.89
CA GLU A 56 -0.05 7.35 -37.70
C GLU A 56 0.20 8.60 -36.83
N LYS A 57 -0.48 9.71 -37.14
CA LYS A 57 -0.44 10.93 -36.34
C LYS A 57 -0.99 10.69 -34.92
N HIS A 58 -2.07 9.94 -34.79
CA HIS A 58 -2.62 9.56 -33.50
C HIS A 58 -1.62 8.76 -32.67
N TRP A 59 -0.99 7.72 -33.25
CA TRP A 59 -0.02 6.88 -32.57
C TRP A 59 1.27 7.63 -32.25
N ALA A 60 1.76 8.46 -33.15
CA ALA A 60 2.95 9.28 -32.92
C ALA A 60 2.77 10.26 -31.75
N SER A 61 1.57 10.82 -31.58
CA SER A 61 1.27 11.74 -30.47
C SER A 61 0.89 11.04 -29.15
N ARG A 62 0.67 9.71 -29.17
CA ARG A 62 0.17 8.95 -28.03
C ARG A 62 1.04 9.05 -26.76
N PRO A 63 2.38 8.90 -26.81
CA PRO A 63 3.21 8.96 -25.62
C PRO A 63 3.07 10.30 -24.87
N GLU A 64 3.10 11.40 -25.61
CA GLU A 64 2.96 12.73 -25.03
C GLU A 64 1.57 12.97 -24.45
N LYS A 65 0.53 12.59 -25.18
CA LYS A 65 -0.87 12.68 -24.71
C LYS A 65 -1.13 11.81 -23.49
N LEU A 66 -0.54 10.61 -23.43
CA LEU A 66 -0.65 9.74 -22.27
C LEU A 66 0.05 10.35 -21.05
N LYS A 67 1.24 10.91 -21.23
CA LYS A 67 1.96 11.63 -20.16
C LYS A 67 1.13 12.81 -19.65
N ASN A 68 0.55 13.58 -20.57
CA ASN A 68 -0.33 14.70 -20.21
C ASN A 68 -1.58 14.23 -19.47
N TYR A 69 -2.21 13.14 -19.89
CA TYR A 69 -3.34 12.51 -19.21
C TYR A 69 -2.97 12.13 -17.76
N ILE A 70 -1.84 11.44 -17.56
CA ILE A 70 -1.35 11.05 -16.24
C ILE A 70 -1.14 12.28 -15.35
N ASN A 71 -0.53 13.34 -15.89
CA ASN A 71 -0.29 14.58 -15.17
C ASN A 71 -1.60 15.30 -14.78
N LEU A 72 -2.56 15.40 -15.69
CA LEU A 72 -3.85 16.04 -15.41
C LEU A 72 -4.65 15.27 -14.38
N TRP A 73 -4.67 13.95 -14.48
CA TRP A 73 -5.30 13.10 -13.48
C TRP A 73 -4.63 13.24 -12.11
N ALA A 74 -3.29 13.27 -12.06
CA ALA A 74 -2.52 13.46 -10.84
C ALA A 74 -2.80 14.81 -10.16
N LYS A 75 -2.97 15.88 -10.96
CA LYS A 75 -3.37 17.20 -10.46
C LYS A 75 -4.76 17.17 -9.84
N ASP A 76 -5.73 16.56 -10.51
CA ASP A 76 -7.09 16.38 -10.00
C ASP A 76 -7.11 15.60 -8.68
N MET A 77 -6.27 14.59 -8.56
CA MET A 77 -6.11 13.81 -7.33
C MET A 77 -5.25 14.49 -6.25
N GLY A 78 -4.72 15.70 -6.50
CA GLY A 78 -3.92 16.46 -5.54
C GLY A 78 -2.51 15.91 -5.28
N LEU A 79 -2.01 15.03 -6.17
CA LEU A 79 -0.67 14.45 -6.11
C LEU A 79 0.41 15.43 -6.56
N ILE A 80 0.07 16.30 -7.51
CA ILE A 80 0.97 17.30 -8.09
C ILE A 80 0.37 18.69 -7.85
N SER A 81 1.20 19.64 -7.45
CA SER A 81 0.79 21.05 -7.31
C SER A 81 0.75 21.74 -8.69
N ASN A 82 -0.17 22.69 -8.87
CA ASN A 82 -0.23 23.50 -10.09
C ASN A 82 1.03 24.34 -10.35
N LYS A 83 1.87 24.55 -9.33
CA LYS A 83 3.11 25.33 -9.40
C LYS A 83 4.37 24.47 -9.56
N GLU A 84 4.29 23.18 -9.33
CA GLU A 84 5.43 22.26 -9.35
C GLU A 84 5.23 21.22 -10.44
N THR A 85 6.00 21.34 -11.52
CA THR A 85 6.10 20.32 -12.57
C THR A 85 7.11 19.22 -12.21
N LYS A 86 7.92 19.42 -11.16
CA LYS A 86 8.84 18.41 -10.62
C LYS A 86 8.36 17.98 -9.26
N VAL A 87 8.06 16.72 -9.16
CA VAL A 87 7.71 16.05 -7.93
C VAL A 87 8.97 15.88 -7.06
N THR A 88 8.72 15.70 -5.81
CA THR A 88 9.64 15.61 -4.69
C THR A 88 10.85 14.74 -5.01
N ASN A 89 12.05 15.29 -4.94
CA ASN A 89 13.30 14.53 -5.01
C ASN A 89 13.24 13.34 -4.04
N ILE A 90 13.61 12.15 -4.50
CA ILE A 90 13.65 10.91 -3.71
C ILE A 90 14.39 11.13 -2.38
N ASP A 91 15.51 11.87 -2.41
CA ASP A 91 16.27 12.19 -1.20
C ASP A 91 15.44 12.97 -0.16
N GLN A 92 14.56 13.87 -0.61
CA GLN A 92 13.65 14.58 0.30
C GLN A 92 12.60 13.64 0.92
N VAL A 93 12.13 12.64 0.18
CA VAL A 93 11.22 11.61 0.72
C VAL A 93 11.95 10.81 1.78
N VAL A 94 13.15 10.33 1.49
CA VAL A 94 13.99 9.55 2.41
C VAL A 94 14.31 10.35 3.68
N ASP A 95 14.77 11.59 3.53
CA ASP A 95 15.09 12.48 4.66
C ASP A 95 13.86 12.74 5.54
N THR A 96 12.72 13.03 4.92
CA THR A 96 11.44 13.23 5.62
C THR A 96 11.02 11.98 6.39
N MET A 97 11.17 10.80 5.79
CA MET A 97 10.88 9.52 6.45
C MET A 97 11.82 9.26 7.63
N LYS A 98 13.13 9.50 7.47
CA LYS A 98 14.13 9.37 8.54
C LYS A 98 13.80 10.27 9.73
N LYS A 99 13.54 11.56 9.47
CA LYS A 99 13.17 12.53 10.51
C LYS A 99 11.89 12.12 11.24
N SER A 100 10.88 11.69 10.50
CA SER A 100 9.61 11.23 11.07
C SER A 100 9.77 9.95 11.89
N ALA A 101 10.54 8.98 11.41
CA ALA A 101 10.84 7.76 12.14
C ALA A 101 11.65 8.04 13.42
N ALA A 102 12.63 8.94 13.36
CA ALA A 102 13.41 9.36 14.53
C ALA A 102 12.50 10.01 15.59
N LYS A 103 11.58 10.89 15.19
CA LYS A 103 10.62 11.53 16.11
C LYS A 103 9.66 10.52 16.74
N LEU A 104 9.15 9.56 15.96
CA LEU A 104 8.30 8.49 16.50
C LEU A 104 9.06 7.61 17.52
N ASN A 105 10.32 7.28 17.23
CA ASN A 105 11.17 6.54 18.17
C ASN A 105 11.48 7.32 19.45
N SER A 106 11.73 8.63 19.34
CA SER A 106 11.93 9.50 20.50
C SER A 106 10.66 9.56 21.37
N ASN A 107 9.49 9.75 20.77
CA ASN A 107 8.22 9.73 21.48
C ASN A 107 7.94 8.38 22.14
N ARG A 108 8.23 7.28 21.45
CA ARG A 108 8.11 5.92 22.02
C ARG A 108 9.02 5.74 23.24
N THR A 109 10.26 6.18 23.14
CA THR A 109 11.23 6.11 24.24
C THR A 109 10.77 6.95 25.42
N PHE A 110 10.28 8.15 25.18
CA PHE A 110 9.74 9.02 26.23
C PHE A 110 8.55 8.37 26.95
N LEU A 111 7.55 7.92 26.20
CA LEU A 111 6.38 7.25 26.77
C LEU A 111 6.74 5.95 27.48
N TRP A 112 7.74 5.22 26.99
CA TRP A 112 8.26 4.04 27.67
C TRP A 112 8.92 4.40 28.99
N LYS A 113 9.75 5.44 29.06
CA LYS A 113 10.35 5.92 30.31
C LYS A 113 9.29 6.36 31.31
N GLU A 114 8.25 7.09 30.86
CA GLU A 114 7.13 7.47 31.74
C GLU A 114 6.40 6.23 32.29
N SER A 115 6.07 5.25 31.43
CA SER A 115 5.46 3.98 31.84
C SER A 115 6.44 3.04 32.53
N GLY A 116 7.74 3.25 32.34
CA GLY A 116 8.83 2.41 32.78
C GLY A 116 9.17 2.48 34.25
N GLY A 117 8.22 2.85 35.08
CA GLY A 117 8.36 2.85 36.53
C GLY A 117 8.59 4.22 37.15
N GLN A 118 8.75 5.32 36.36
CA GLN A 118 8.83 6.67 36.94
C GLN A 118 7.59 7.03 37.77
N LYS A 119 6.40 6.57 37.33
CA LYS A 119 5.14 6.75 38.04
C LYS A 119 4.98 5.86 39.25
N LEU A 120 5.94 4.97 39.50
CA LEU A 120 5.98 4.00 40.58
C LEU A 120 7.12 4.24 41.57
N ILE A 121 8.00 5.24 41.35
CA ILE A 121 9.19 5.48 42.17
C ILE A 121 8.85 5.61 43.64
N ASN A 122 7.77 6.33 43.96
CA ASN A 122 7.31 6.58 45.34
C ASN A 122 6.02 5.80 45.65
N THR A 123 5.72 4.74 44.91
CA THR A 123 4.53 3.91 45.13
C THR A 123 4.91 2.69 45.94
N THR A 124 4.16 2.43 47.01
CA THR A 124 4.27 1.20 47.81
C THR A 124 2.94 0.48 47.74
N PHE A 125 2.96 -0.77 47.37
CA PHE A 125 1.84 -1.71 47.48
C PHE A 125 1.86 -2.35 48.86
N ASP A 126 0.70 -2.68 49.40
CA ASP A 126 0.67 -3.34 50.72
C ASP A 126 1.30 -4.76 50.65
N ALA A 127 1.81 -5.21 51.81
CA ALA A 127 2.55 -6.46 51.89
C ALA A 127 1.69 -7.67 51.51
N GLN A 128 0.44 -7.66 51.90
CA GLN A 128 -0.50 -8.75 51.60
C GLN A 128 -0.77 -8.87 50.09
N THR A 129 -0.92 -7.73 49.41
CA THR A 129 -1.07 -7.70 47.95
C THR A 129 0.14 -8.33 47.24
N VAL A 130 1.33 -8.03 47.72
CA VAL A 130 2.59 -8.53 47.13
C VAL A 130 2.80 -10.01 47.42
N ASP A 131 2.48 -10.44 48.64
CA ASP A 131 2.54 -11.88 49.01
C ASP A 131 1.53 -12.69 48.21
N ASN A 132 0.31 -12.22 48.10
CA ASN A 132 -0.72 -12.84 47.26
C ASN A 132 -0.28 -12.91 45.79
N LEU A 133 0.29 -11.85 45.24
CA LEU A 133 0.83 -11.85 43.87
C LEU A 133 1.93 -12.91 43.71
N GLY A 134 2.84 -13.02 44.69
CA GLY A 134 3.88 -14.08 44.67
C GLY A 134 3.26 -15.48 44.66
N LEU A 135 2.23 -15.74 45.45
CA LEU A 135 1.52 -17.01 45.47
C LEU A 135 0.78 -17.29 44.16
N GLU A 136 0.04 -16.30 43.64
CA GLU A 136 -0.63 -16.40 42.36
C GLU A 136 0.32 -16.72 41.18
N VAL A 137 1.53 -16.21 41.21
CA VAL A 137 2.57 -16.52 40.21
C VAL A 137 3.05 -17.97 40.36
N LEU A 138 3.21 -18.49 41.59
CA LEU A 138 3.53 -19.90 41.81
C LEU A 138 2.41 -20.84 41.34
N GLU A 139 1.15 -20.49 41.52
CA GLU A 139 0.02 -21.27 41.07
C GLU A 139 0.00 -21.52 39.54
N LEU A 140 0.63 -20.66 38.72
CA LEU A 140 0.69 -20.86 37.28
C LEU A 140 1.40 -22.17 36.89
N VAL A 141 2.31 -22.65 37.71
CA VAL A 141 3.02 -23.91 37.49
C VAL A 141 2.18 -25.11 37.95
N THR A 142 1.49 -24.98 39.11
CA THR A 142 0.70 -26.06 39.68
C THR A 142 -0.60 -26.27 38.93
N LYS A 143 -1.17 -25.23 38.31
CA LYS A 143 -2.42 -25.27 37.53
C LYS A 143 -2.19 -25.48 36.02
N SER A 144 -0.94 -25.73 35.61
CA SER A 144 -0.64 -26.01 34.19
C SER A 144 -1.12 -27.41 33.81
N ASN A 145 -1.91 -27.52 32.74
CA ASN A 145 -2.39 -28.82 32.23
C ASN A 145 -1.30 -29.73 31.71
N ASP A 146 -0.18 -29.14 31.30
CA ASP A 146 1.04 -29.85 30.84
C ASP A 146 2.12 -29.68 31.90
N ALA A 147 2.82 -30.74 32.26
CA ALA A 147 3.91 -30.67 33.23
C ALA A 147 4.99 -29.71 32.79
N PRO A 148 5.22 -28.58 33.50
CA PRO A 148 6.27 -27.63 33.13
C PRO A 148 7.64 -28.22 33.35
N SER A 149 8.63 -27.75 32.57
CA SER A 149 10.02 -28.19 32.75
C SER A 149 10.55 -27.83 34.16
N LYS A 150 11.48 -28.61 34.69
CA LYS A 150 12.16 -28.28 35.98
C LYS A 150 12.79 -26.89 35.97
N ILE A 151 13.25 -26.46 34.79
CA ILE A 151 13.82 -25.11 34.60
C ILE A 151 12.75 -24.06 34.75
N MET A 152 11.53 -24.31 34.17
CA MET A 152 10.43 -23.38 34.27
C MET A 152 9.88 -23.25 35.68
N ILE A 153 9.80 -24.36 36.42
CA ILE A 153 9.42 -24.36 37.84
C ILE A 153 10.38 -23.45 38.64
N LYS A 154 11.69 -23.67 38.54
CA LYS A 154 12.71 -22.83 39.20
C LYS A 154 12.61 -21.37 38.77
N THR A 155 12.29 -21.11 37.52
CA THR A 155 12.15 -19.74 37.00
C THR A 155 10.96 -19.03 37.65
N VAL A 156 9.84 -19.72 37.78
CA VAL A 156 8.62 -19.15 38.40
C VAL A 156 8.84 -18.94 39.91
N GLU A 157 9.48 -19.89 40.59
CA GLU A 157 9.86 -19.76 42.01
C GLU A 157 10.77 -18.53 42.22
N ASN A 158 11.71 -18.32 41.32
CA ASN A 158 12.63 -17.18 41.40
C ASN A 158 11.89 -15.84 41.18
N TYR A 159 10.92 -15.78 40.23
CA TYR A 159 10.12 -14.58 40.04
C TYR A 159 9.19 -14.34 41.21
N SER A 160 8.53 -15.36 41.73
CA SER A 160 7.73 -15.27 42.95
C SER A 160 8.51 -14.69 44.14
N LYS A 161 9.76 -15.21 44.33
CA LYS A 161 10.67 -14.68 45.37
C LYS A 161 11.00 -13.20 45.11
N LYS A 162 11.42 -12.84 43.91
CA LYS A 162 11.70 -11.42 43.54
C LYS A 162 10.51 -10.49 43.78
N ILE A 163 9.27 -10.95 43.51
CA ILE A 163 8.07 -10.22 43.80
C ILE A 163 7.94 -9.93 45.29
N ARG A 164 8.04 -10.96 46.12
CA ARG A 164 7.96 -10.83 47.62
C ARG A 164 9.12 -10.00 48.17
N ASP A 165 10.32 -10.19 47.67
CA ASP A 165 11.51 -9.44 48.09
C ASP A 165 11.41 -7.94 47.76
N SER A 166 10.52 -7.55 46.82
CA SER A 166 10.26 -6.15 46.54
C SER A 166 9.58 -5.39 47.67
N LYS A 167 8.99 -6.10 48.64
CA LYS A 167 8.28 -5.54 49.82
C LYS A 167 7.31 -4.44 49.43
N GLY A 168 6.66 -4.58 48.27
CA GLY A 168 5.70 -3.64 47.76
C GLY A 168 6.29 -2.42 47.04
N ASN A 169 7.62 -2.33 46.90
CA ASN A 169 8.20 -1.21 46.14
C ASN A 169 7.78 -1.29 44.67
N GLY A 170 7.01 -0.30 44.21
CA GLY A 170 6.43 -0.31 42.88
C GLY A 170 7.44 -0.29 41.75
N LYS A 171 8.59 0.39 41.95
CA LYS A 171 9.68 0.39 40.97
C LYS A 171 10.33 -0.98 40.86
N GLN A 172 10.55 -1.67 41.96
CA GLN A 172 11.10 -3.02 41.96
C GLN A 172 10.14 -4.03 41.31
N LEU A 173 8.83 -3.95 41.61
CA LEU A 173 7.83 -4.75 40.94
C LEU A 173 7.81 -4.52 39.41
N PHE A 174 7.98 -3.28 38.98
CA PHE A 174 8.09 -2.98 37.55
C PHE A 174 9.36 -3.56 36.94
N ASP A 175 10.47 -3.58 37.66
CA ASP A 175 11.70 -4.20 37.17
C ASP A 175 11.53 -5.72 37.03
N VAL A 176 10.81 -6.37 37.97
CA VAL A 176 10.42 -7.79 37.80
C VAL A 176 9.55 -7.99 36.57
N TYR A 177 8.56 -7.13 36.35
CA TYR A 177 7.74 -7.15 35.12
C TYR A 177 8.60 -7.10 33.84
N LYS A 178 9.61 -6.21 33.81
CA LYS A 178 10.54 -6.11 32.67
C LYS A 178 11.36 -7.38 32.47
N ASP A 179 11.90 -7.93 33.56
CA ASP A 179 12.71 -9.15 33.52
C ASP A 179 11.91 -10.34 32.95
N ILE A 180 10.66 -10.50 33.40
CA ILE A 180 9.74 -11.55 32.90
C ILE A 180 9.51 -11.36 31.39
N ARG A 181 9.21 -10.12 30.95
CA ARG A 181 8.96 -9.81 29.55
C ARG A 181 10.19 -10.07 28.68
N ASP A 182 11.36 -9.66 29.14
CA ASP A 182 12.60 -9.81 28.39
C ASP A 182 13.01 -11.29 28.28
N SER A 183 12.75 -12.09 29.32
CA SER A 183 12.93 -13.54 29.30
C SER A 183 11.99 -14.22 28.30
N MET A 184 10.70 -13.86 28.31
CA MET A 184 9.73 -14.37 27.34
C MET A 184 10.15 -14.04 25.90
N MET A 185 10.65 -12.82 25.65
CA MET A 185 11.11 -12.40 24.32
C MET A 185 12.36 -13.13 23.83
N LYS A 186 13.24 -13.57 24.75
CA LYS A 186 14.39 -14.40 24.42
C LYS A 186 13.97 -15.78 23.96
N ILE A 187 13.02 -16.41 24.65
CA ILE A 187 12.49 -17.75 24.28
C ILE A 187 11.86 -17.70 22.89
N LYS A 188 11.03 -16.70 22.60
CA LYS A 188 10.41 -16.53 21.27
C LYS A 188 11.40 -16.39 20.12
N LYS A 189 12.62 -15.96 20.38
CA LYS A 189 13.65 -15.79 19.33
C LYS A 189 14.46 -17.04 19.07
N THR A 190 14.53 -17.98 20.04
CA THR A 190 15.46 -19.10 20.01
C THR A 190 14.80 -20.44 19.63
N THR A 191 13.49 -20.55 19.68
CA THR A 191 12.81 -21.85 19.54
C THR A 191 11.82 -21.86 18.38
N SER A 192 11.92 -22.90 17.55
CA SER A 192 10.79 -23.40 16.78
C SER A 192 9.66 -23.78 17.77
N PRO A 193 8.38 -23.53 17.44
CA PRO A 193 7.28 -23.81 18.37
C PRO A 193 7.20 -25.32 18.64
N SER A 194 7.71 -25.74 19.79
CA SER A 194 7.50 -27.07 20.36
C SER A 194 6.33 -27.00 21.37
N PRO A 195 5.64 -28.12 21.68
CA PRO A 195 4.59 -28.14 22.72
C PRO A 195 5.08 -27.57 24.06
N THR A 196 6.30 -27.89 24.45
CA THR A 196 6.94 -27.38 25.68
C THR A 196 7.13 -25.88 25.65
N SER A 197 7.57 -25.31 24.51
CA SER A 197 7.76 -23.85 24.37
C SER A 197 6.44 -23.09 24.36
N LEU A 198 5.36 -23.70 23.87
CA LEU A 198 4.01 -23.13 23.91
C LEU A 198 3.46 -23.06 25.36
N ASN A 199 3.75 -24.08 26.15
CA ASN A 199 3.33 -24.08 27.57
C ASN A 199 4.14 -23.05 28.37
N GLU A 200 5.45 -22.97 28.17
CA GLU A 200 6.29 -21.96 28.79
C GLU A 200 5.87 -20.53 28.40
N ASP A 201 5.50 -20.27 27.14
CA ASP A 201 4.96 -18.97 26.69
C ASP A 201 3.66 -18.62 27.43
N LYS A 202 2.76 -19.59 27.68
CA LYS A 202 1.54 -19.37 28.46
C LYS A 202 1.85 -18.99 29.91
N ILE A 203 2.81 -19.68 30.55
CA ILE A 203 3.22 -19.39 31.93
C ILE A 203 3.82 -17.97 32.03
N TYR A 204 4.73 -17.60 31.11
CA TYR A 204 5.28 -16.23 31.07
C TYR A 204 4.22 -15.16 30.86
N LYS A 205 3.24 -15.40 29.96
CA LYS A 205 2.10 -14.50 29.77
C LYS A 205 1.27 -14.37 31.04
N GLY A 206 0.97 -15.48 31.71
CA GLY A 206 0.24 -15.46 32.98
C GLY A 206 0.97 -14.65 34.07
N MET A 207 2.28 -14.82 34.21
CA MET A 207 3.09 -14.01 35.12
C MET A 207 3.01 -12.51 34.77
N LEU A 208 3.18 -12.17 33.49
CA LEU A 208 3.09 -10.78 33.03
C LEU A 208 1.74 -10.14 33.30
N GLU A 209 0.65 -10.88 33.05
CA GLU A 209 -0.72 -10.39 33.28
C GLU A 209 -0.97 -10.12 34.76
N LYS A 210 -0.56 -11.02 35.66
CA LYS A 210 -0.73 -10.86 37.09
C LYS A 210 0.08 -9.67 37.65
N VAL A 211 1.35 -9.59 37.34
CA VAL A 211 2.20 -8.46 37.77
C VAL A 211 1.67 -7.12 37.20
N LYS A 212 1.25 -7.12 35.93
CA LYS A 212 0.69 -5.93 35.28
C LYS A 212 -0.63 -5.49 35.93
N ALA A 213 -1.49 -6.44 36.29
CA ALA A 213 -2.76 -6.14 36.96
C ALA A 213 -2.49 -5.42 38.30
N THR A 214 -1.55 -5.92 39.10
CA THR A 214 -1.14 -5.28 40.36
C THR A 214 -0.57 -3.89 40.12
N LEU A 215 0.36 -3.71 39.16
CA LEU A 215 0.92 -2.40 38.83
C LEU A 215 -0.15 -1.41 38.37
N ASN A 216 -1.16 -1.86 37.66
CA ASN A 216 -2.27 -1.03 37.15
C ASN A 216 -3.26 -0.57 38.22
N THR A 217 -3.19 -1.12 39.44
CA THR A 217 -3.97 -0.56 40.57
C THR A 217 -3.48 0.87 40.92
N ASN A 218 -2.25 1.23 40.54
CA ASN A 218 -1.80 2.61 40.60
C ASN A 218 -2.34 3.41 39.37
N PRO A 219 -3.23 4.40 39.56
CA PRO A 219 -3.90 5.10 38.46
C PRO A 219 -2.93 5.90 37.56
N ASN A 220 -1.86 6.43 38.10
CA ASN A 220 -0.87 7.18 37.35
C ASN A 220 -0.07 6.27 36.43
N PHE A 221 0.32 5.10 36.92
CA PHE A 221 0.99 4.08 36.10
C PHE A 221 0.05 3.54 35.02
N ALA A 222 -1.18 3.18 35.36
CA ALA A 222 -2.18 2.69 34.43
C ALA A 222 -2.41 3.67 33.27
N LYS A 223 -2.52 4.97 33.57
CA LYS A 223 -2.67 6.03 32.57
C LYS A 223 -1.44 6.14 31.66
N ALA A 224 -0.24 6.09 32.21
CA ALA A 224 1.01 6.15 31.44
C ALA A 224 1.16 4.88 30.55
N GLN A 225 0.89 3.71 31.09
CA GLN A 225 0.94 2.44 30.39
C GLN A 225 -0.07 2.41 29.23
N LYS A 226 -1.31 2.85 29.43
CA LYS A 226 -2.32 2.94 28.39
C LYS A 226 -1.91 3.88 27.27
N LYS A 227 -1.27 5.02 27.58
CA LYS A 227 -0.72 5.94 26.58
C LYS A 227 0.37 5.28 25.75
N TYR A 228 1.30 4.58 26.40
CA TYR A 228 2.37 3.84 25.71
C TYR A 228 1.82 2.74 24.81
N GLU A 229 0.89 1.94 25.30
CA GLU A 229 0.25 0.86 24.53
C GLU A 229 -0.50 1.39 23.31
N ASN A 230 -1.30 2.45 23.50
CA ASN A 230 -2.01 3.08 22.40
C ASN A 230 -1.05 3.66 21.36
N PHE A 231 0.01 4.32 21.79
CA PHE A 231 1.04 4.84 20.89
C PHE A 231 1.71 3.71 20.12
N THR A 232 2.11 2.64 20.80
CA THR A 232 2.75 1.49 20.17
C THR A 232 1.84 0.85 19.15
N LYS A 233 0.59 0.57 19.51
CA LYS A 233 -0.39 -0.08 18.62
C LYS A 233 -0.77 0.78 17.41
N VAL A 234 -0.91 2.09 17.61
CA VAL A 234 -1.39 2.98 16.54
C VAL A 234 -0.26 3.47 15.64
N TYR A 235 0.93 3.70 16.18
CA TYR A 235 2.02 4.38 15.47
C TYR A 235 3.27 3.52 15.30
N ALA A 236 3.70 2.79 16.33
CA ALA A 236 4.97 2.06 16.28
C ALA A 236 4.85 0.70 15.57
N GLU A 237 3.83 -0.10 15.88
CA GLU A 237 3.64 -1.42 15.27
C GLU A 237 3.47 -1.37 13.75
N PRO A 238 2.64 -0.47 13.16
CA PRO A 238 2.52 -0.38 11.71
C PRO A 238 3.84 -0.05 11.00
N LEU A 239 4.72 0.68 11.67
CA LEU A 239 6.03 1.08 11.13
C LEU A 239 7.12 0.04 11.43
N ASP A 240 7.01 -0.70 12.55
CA ASP A 240 8.05 -1.62 13.01
C ASP A 240 8.17 -2.87 12.13
N THR A 241 7.06 -3.35 11.56
CA THR A 241 7.05 -4.61 10.81
C THR A 241 7.61 -4.50 9.40
N THR A 242 7.52 -3.33 8.78
CA THR A 242 7.83 -3.18 7.36
C THR A 242 8.86 -2.08 7.09
N ILE A 243 8.61 -0.88 7.60
CA ILE A 243 9.46 0.29 7.33
C ILE A 243 10.68 0.29 8.24
N THR A 244 10.54 -0.13 9.50
CA THR A 244 11.70 -0.23 10.41
C THR A 244 12.64 -1.34 9.96
N LYS A 245 12.14 -2.42 9.35
CA LYS A 245 13.01 -3.44 8.76
C LYS A 245 13.82 -2.84 7.61
N VAL A 246 13.21 -2.04 6.75
CA VAL A 246 13.91 -1.29 5.70
C VAL A 246 14.97 -0.36 6.29
N PHE A 247 14.64 0.41 7.35
CA PHE A 247 15.60 1.28 8.02
C PHE A 247 16.67 0.54 8.84
N LYS A 248 16.34 -0.62 9.44
CA LYS A 248 17.33 -1.49 10.10
C LYS A 248 18.31 -2.06 9.08
N ASP A 249 17.82 -2.48 7.93
CA ASP A 249 18.65 -3.01 6.85
C ASP A 249 19.56 -1.89 6.28
N LEU A 250 19.07 -0.65 6.18
CA LEU A 250 19.87 0.51 5.83
C LEU A 250 20.99 0.76 6.84
N LYS A 251 20.68 0.78 8.16
CA LYS A 251 21.68 0.97 9.22
C LYS A 251 22.74 -0.11 9.26
N LYS A 252 22.42 -1.31 8.79
CA LYS A 252 23.37 -2.44 8.70
C LYS A 252 24.19 -2.43 7.41
N GLY A 253 23.99 -1.44 6.52
CA GLY A 253 24.65 -1.38 5.21
C GLY A 253 24.12 -2.39 4.19
N ASN A 254 23.03 -3.09 4.48
CA ASN A 254 22.43 -4.08 3.59
C ASN A 254 21.56 -3.43 2.48
N LEU A 255 21.30 -2.13 2.57
CA LEU A 255 20.52 -1.36 1.63
C LEU A 255 21.11 0.03 1.48
N SER A 256 21.26 0.49 0.25
CA SER A 256 21.58 1.89 -0.06
C SER A 256 20.35 2.77 0.18
N GLU A 257 20.55 4.07 0.36
CA GLU A 257 19.45 5.04 0.48
C GLU A 257 18.57 5.03 -0.76
N ALA A 258 19.15 4.83 -1.95
CA ALA A 258 18.45 4.74 -3.22
C ALA A 258 17.47 3.54 -3.27
N ASP A 259 17.74 2.45 -2.54
CA ASP A 259 16.91 1.25 -2.54
C ASP A 259 15.72 1.32 -1.57
N ILE A 260 15.73 2.26 -0.61
CA ILE A 260 14.69 2.37 0.42
C ILE A 260 13.33 2.66 -0.22
N VAL A 261 13.27 3.66 -1.06
CA VAL A 261 12.03 4.16 -1.66
C VAL A 261 11.42 3.13 -2.62
N PRO A 262 12.17 2.54 -3.57
CA PRO A 262 11.64 1.47 -4.42
C PRO A 262 11.13 0.27 -3.62
N ARG A 263 11.85 -0.13 -2.57
CA ARG A 263 11.45 -1.25 -1.73
C ARG A 263 10.19 -0.97 -0.92
N MET A 264 10.06 0.25 -0.38
CA MET A 264 8.86 0.69 0.30
C MET A 264 7.66 0.73 -0.65
N TYR A 265 7.84 1.24 -1.87
CA TYR A 265 6.78 1.29 -2.86
C TYR A 265 6.33 -0.10 -3.31
N LYS A 266 7.25 -1.05 -3.45
CA LYS A 266 6.94 -2.46 -3.68
C LYS A 266 6.04 -3.04 -2.59
N ILE A 267 6.32 -2.69 -1.34
CA ILE A 267 5.53 -3.13 -0.18
C ILE A 267 4.14 -2.50 -0.21
N LEU A 268 4.04 -1.19 -0.42
CA LEU A 268 2.76 -0.47 -0.45
C LEU A 268 1.86 -0.91 -1.63
N ALA A 269 2.46 -1.27 -2.76
CA ALA A 269 1.75 -1.78 -3.93
C ALA A 269 1.48 -3.30 -3.88
N SER A 270 1.98 -4.01 -2.86
CA SER A 270 1.83 -5.46 -2.76
C SER A 270 0.42 -5.87 -2.35
N ASP A 271 -0.13 -6.90 -2.96
CA ASP A 271 -1.39 -7.54 -2.56
C ASP A 271 -1.34 -8.12 -1.12
N SER A 272 -0.13 -8.35 -0.57
CA SER A 272 0.05 -8.77 0.82
C SER A 272 -0.23 -7.67 1.84
N VAL A 273 -0.32 -6.43 1.40
CA VAL A 273 -0.65 -5.27 2.25
C VAL A 273 -2.12 -4.94 2.10
N SER A 274 -2.85 -4.90 3.21
CA SER A 274 -4.28 -4.55 3.17
C SER A 274 -4.50 -3.04 3.20
N PRO A 275 -5.64 -2.52 2.66
CA PRO A 275 -6.01 -1.11 2.78
C PRO A 275 -6.03 -0.60 4.22
N LYS A 276 -6.39 -1.47 5.19
CA LYS A 276 -6.34 -1.15 6.62
C LYS A 276 -4.91 -0.85 7.09
N MET A 277 -3.92 -1.56 6.57
CA MET A 277 -2.52 -1.31 6.88
C MET A 277 -2.04 0.01 6.26
N ILE A 278 -2.43 0.31 5.02
CA ILE A 278 -2.17 1.61 4.36
C ILE A 278 -2.70 2.76 5.22
N ARG A 279 -3.96 2.65 5.70
CA ARG A 279 -4.54 3.66 6.60
C ARG A 279 -3.73 3.84 7.88
N ARG A 280 -3.24 2.74 8.48
CA ARG A 280 -2.39 2.82 9.69
C ARG A 280 -1.06 3.49 9.39
N PHE A 281 -0.43 3.19 8.27
CA PHE A 281 0.80 3.86 7.83
C PHE A 281 0.58 5.35 7.63
N ALA A 282 -0.45 5.75 6.89
CA ALA A 282 -0.79 7.14 6.67
C ALA A 282 -1.00 7.89 8.00
N THR A 283 -1.75 7.28 8.93
CA THR A 283 -1.99 7.85 10.26
C THR A 283 -0.69 8.04 11.05
N ALA A 284 0.19 7.03 11.03
CA ALA A 284 1.47 7.10 11.74
C ALA A 284 2.37 8.20 11.17
N TRP A 285 2.49 8.28 9.85
CA TRP A 285 3.30 9.31 9.19
C TRP A 285 2.74 10.71 9.36
N ASN A 286 1.45 10.93 9.18
CA ASN A 286 0.83 12.25 9.36
C ASN A 286 0.96 12.78 10.80
N LYS A 287 0.99 11.87 11.79
CA LYS A 287 1.14 12.23 13.20
C LYS A 287 2.58 12.18 13.73
N SER A 288 3.56 11.86 12.90
CA SER A 288 4.97 11.87 13.27
C SER A 288 5.54 13.26 13.56
N GLY A 289 4.73 14.32 13.32
CA GLY A 289 5.07 15.73 13.53
C GLY A 289 5.54 16.47 12.30
N ASN A 290 5.45 15.83 11.15
CA ASN A 290 5.55 16.47 9.84
C ASN A 290 4.28 16.14 9.06
N PRO A 291 3.30 17.06 8.94
CA PRO A 291 2.00 16.80 8.33
C PRO A 291 2.09 16.46 6.84
N ASP A 292 3.17 16.87 6.18
CA ASP A 292 3.37 16.59 4.74
C ASP A 292 4.08 15.26 4.45
N THR A 293 4.44 14.50 5.50
CA THR A 293 5.18 13.24 5.31
C THR A 293 4.44 12.27 4.39
N TRP A 294 3.16 12.03 4.66
CA TRP A 294 2.36 11.13 3.85
C TRP A 294 2.20 11.64 2.41
N LYS A 295 1.97 12.95 2.23
CA LYS A 295 1.89 13.56 0.91
C LYS A 295 3.17 13.32 0.10
N LYS A 296 4.34 13.55 0.69
CA LYS A 296 5.62 13.31 0.02
C LYS A 296 5.84 11.86 -0.35
N ILE A 297 5.44 10.92 0.53
CA ILE A 297 5.52 9.49 0.26
C ILE A 297 4.63 9.10 -0.93
N VAL A 298 3.36 9.54 -0.94
CA VAL A 298 2.42 9.18 -2.01
C VAL A 298 2.77 9.87 -3.32
N SER A 299 3.16 11.15 -3.29
CA SER A 299 3.59 11.87 -4.50
C SER A 299 4.86 11.26 -5.09
N GLY A 300 5.85 10.95 -4.24
CA GLY A 300 7.09 10.28 -4.69
C GLY A 300 6.82 8.88 -5.25
N TYR A 301 5.90 8.12 -4.64
CA TYR A 301 5.45 6.85 -5.21
C TYR A 301 4.86 7.02 -6.60
N PHE A 302 3.94 7.99 -6.75
CA PHE A 302 3.30 8.26 -8.04
C PHE A 302 4.32 8.68 -9.11
N GLU A 303 5.25 9.57 -8.76
CA GLU A 303 6.31 10.00 -9.68
C GLU A 303 7.14 8.82 -10.17
N GLN A 304 7.65 8.02 -9.24
CA GLN A 304 8.50 6.89 -9.60
C GLN A 304 7.74 5.82 -10.37
N ALA A 305 6.51 5.55 -9.97
CA ALA A 305 5.72 4.47 -10.53
C ALA A 305 5.12 4.81 -11.90
N PHE A 306 4.77 6.06 -12.15
CA PHE A 306 4.06 6.49 -13.35
C PHE A 306 4.88 7.46 -14.21
N LEU A 307 5.38 8.56 -13.65
CA LEU A 307 6.02 9.61 -14.45
C LEU A 307 7.39 9.17 -14.96
N ASN A 308 8.26 8.68 -14.08
CA ASN A 308 9.59 8.24 -14.48
C ASN A 308 9.55 7.02 -15.42
N GLN A 309 8.60 6.11 -15.20
CA GLN A 309 8.41 4.98 -16.11
C GLN A 309 7.80 5.43 -17.45
N SER A 310 6.89 6.39 -17.46
CA SER A 310 6.36 6.93 -18.72
C SER A 310 7.44 7.60 -19.55
N ASP A 311 8.41 8.26 -18.93
CA ASP A 311 9.56 8.86 -19.64
C ASP A 311 10.52 7.81 -20.21
N SER A 312 10.79 6.73 -19.47
CA SER A 312 11.66 5.63 -19.94
C SER A 312 11.01 4.79 -21.04
N LEU A 313 9.68 4.75 -21.10
CA LEU A 313 8.90 4.01 -22.07
C LEU A 313 8.38 4.88 -23.23
N SER A 314 8.85 6.13 -23.33
CA SER A 314 8.36 7.16 -24.28
C SER A 314 8.39 6.75 -25.74
N ASN A 315 9.15 5.71 -26.11
CA ASN A 315 9.25 5.20 -27.47
C ASN A 315 8.32 3.99 -27.74
N GLY A 316 7.49 3.58 -26.78
CA GLY A 316 6.67 2.36 -26.88
C GLY A 316 5.16 2.62 -26.87
N LEU A 317 4.45 2.07 -27.85
CA LEU A 317 2.98 2.10 -27.93
C LEU A 317 2.30 1.40 -26.75
N ASN A 318 3.04 0.59 -26.00
CA ASN A 318 2.54 -0.24 -24.90
C ASN A 318 2.71 0.39 -23.51
N THR A 319 3.15 1.66 -23.42
CA THR A 319 3.44 2.33 -22.14
C THR A 319 2.30 2.22 -21.14
N GLY A 320 1.07 2.49 -21.56
CA GLY A 320 -0.10 2.44 -20.69
C GLY A 320 -0.36 1.06 -20.10
N ILE A 321 -0.28 -0.02 -20.90
CA ILE A 321 -0.51 -1.38 -20.40
C ILE A 321 0.63 -1.87 -19.50
N VAL A 322 1.86 -1.45 -19.74
CA VAL A 322 3.00 -1.76 -18.88
C VAL A 322 2.81 -1.11 -17.50
N LEU A 323 2.45 0.18 -17.47
CA LEU A 323 2.12 0.90 -16.23
C LEU A 323 0.93 0.26 -15.51
N HIS A 324 -0.15 -0.09 -16.25
CA HIS A 324 -1.28 -0.79 -15.67
C HIS A 324 -0.86 -2.10 -14.99
N LYS A 325 -0.13 -2.97 -15.71
CA LYS A 325 0.28 -4.28 -15.17
C LYS A 325 1.19 -4.16 -13.96
N ALA A 326 2.11 -3.21 -13.96
CA ALA A 326 3.08 -3.04 -12.89
C ALA A 326 2.45 -2.58 -11.57
N ILE A 327 1.41 -1.73 -11.62
CA ILE A 327 0.97 -0.94 -10.47
C ILE A 327 -0.52 -1.12 -10.16
N LEU A 328 -1.34 -1.36 -11.18
CA LEU A 328 -2.80 -1.41 -11.08
C LEU A 328 -3.39 -2.72 -11.62
N GLY A 329 -2.56 -3.72 -11.87
CA GLY A 329 -2.96 -4.97 -12.52
C GLY A 329 -3.93 -5.80 -11.70
N THR A 330 -3.80 -5.80 -10.38
CA THR A 330 -4.68 -6.55 -9.48
C THR A 330 -5.69 -5.66 -8.75
N GLY A 331 -6.78 -6.27 -8.27
CA GLY A 331 -7.76 -5.56 -7.43
C GLY A 331 -7.13 -5.04 -6.14
N GLY A 332 -6.26 -5.82 -5.51
CA GLY A 332 -5.55 -5.45 -4.29
C GLY A 332 -4.63 -4.25 -4.47
N GLN A 333 -3.88 -4.20 -5.58
CA GLN A 333 -3.04 -3.04 -5.91
C GLN A 333 -3.88 -1.77 -6.11
N ARG A 334 -5.01 -1.86 -6.84
CA ARG A 334 -5.92 -0.72 -7.04
C ARG A 334 -6.54 -0.25 -5.73
N ASP A 335 -6.95 -1.18 -4.86
CA ASP A 335 -7.50 -0.85 -3.56
C ASP A 335 -6.48 -0.18 -2.64
N ASN A 336 -5.24 -0.65 -2.63
CA ASN A 336 -4.16 -0.03 -1.87
C ASN A 336 -3.85 1.37 -2.37
N PHE A 337 -3.75 1.55 -3.68
CA PHE A 337 -3.51 2.86 -4.28
C PHE A 337 -4.66 3.83 -4.01
N ALA A 338 -5.90 3.38 -4.12
CA ALA A 338 -7.08 4.18 -3.76
C ALA A 338 -7.06 4.58 -2.27
N GLN A 339 -6.68 3.68 -1.37
CA GLN A 339 -6.53 4.01 0.05
C GLN A 339 -5.41 5.03 0.30
N MET A 340 -4.27 4.91 -0.42
CA MET A 340 -3.19 5.90 -0.32
C MET A 340 -3.67 7.29 -0.69
N LEU A 341 -4.41 7.43 -1.78
CA LEU A 341 -4.98 8.70 -2.25
C LEU A 341 -6.06 9.23 -1.33
N PHE A 342 -6.93 8.37 -0.83
CA PHE A 342 -7.98 8.75 0.11
C PHE A 342 -7.40 9.34 1.39
N GLU A 343 -6.39 8.72 1.98
CA GLU A 343 -5.73 9.25 3.18
C GLU A 343 -4.97 10.57 2.90
N LEU A 344 -4.57 10.82 1.66
CA LEU A 344 -4.00 12.09 1.24
C LEU A 344 -5.06 13.20 1.15
N ALA A 345 -6.22 12.89 0.60
CA ALA A 345 -7.29 13.85 0.31
C ALA A 345 -8.20 14.14 1.50
N LYS A 346 -8.31 13.20 2.45
CA LYS A 346 -9.24 13.23 3.60
C LYS A 346 -9.19 14.51 4.44
N GLY A 347 -8.02 15.15 4.52
CA GLY A 347 -7.86 16.41 5.26
C GLY A 347 -8.32 17.66 4.49
N LYS A 348 -8.48 17.57 3.17
CA LYS A 348 -8.75 18.69 2.27
C LYS A 348 -10.18 18.74 1.77
N ASN A 349 -10.80 17.59 1.56
CA ASN A 349 -12.16 17.48 1.04
C ASN A 349 -13.00 16.56 1.94
N LYS A 350 -13.88 17.17 2.75
CA LYS A 350 -14.74 16.46 3.70
C LYS A 350 -15.81 15.58 3.02
N ASN A 351 -16.17 15.87 1.78
CA ASN A 351 -17.21 15.17 1.03
C ASN A 351 -16.66 14.01 0.19
N LEU A 352 -15.32 13.88 0.06
CA LEU A 352 -14.73 12.80 -0.71
C LEU A 352 -14.83 11.48 0.05
N THR A 353 -15.41 10.47 -0.58
CA THR A 353 -15.50 9.12 -0.02
C THR A 353 -14.40 8.20 -0.58
N LEU A 354 -14.08 7.12 0.14
CA LEU A 354 -13.17 6.10 -0.39
C LEU A 354 -13.73 5.45 -1.67
N THR A 355 -15.05 5.35 -1.79
CA THR A 355 -15.71 4.81 -2.98
C THR A 355 -15.44 5.67 -4.21
N ASP A 356 -15.52 7.01 -4.08
CA ASP A 356 -15.23 7.94 -5.17
C ASP A 356 -13.77 7.80 -5.63
N VAL A 357 -12.84 7.70 -4.68
CA VAL A 357 -11.43 7.51 -4.99
C VAL A 357 -11.18 6.15 -5.67
N LYS A 358 -11.80 5.07 -5.19
CA LYS A 358 -11.73 3.75 -5.85
C LYS A 358 -12.27 3.79 -7.27
N GLN A 359 -13.38 4.48 -7.49
CA GLN A 359 -13.94 4.66 -8.83
C GLN A 359 -12.97 5.41 -9.74
N SER A 360 -12.36 6.51 -9.27
CA SER A 360 -11.36 7.26 -10.02
C SER A 360 -10.12 6.41 -10.36
N VAL A 361 -9.61 5.62 -9.42
CA VAL A 361 -8.47 4.72 -9.66
C VAL A 361 -8.82 3.61 -10.64
N ASN A 362 -10.02 3.03 -10.54
CA ASN A 362 -10.47 2.02 -11.49
C ASN A 362 -10.62 2.60 -12.91
N SER A 363 -11.19 3.81 -13.04
CA SER A 363 -11.25 4.52 -14.32
C SER A 363 -9.86 4.80 -14.89
N PHE A 364 -8.94 5.27 -14.06
CA PHE A 364 -7.54 5.49 -14.45
C PHE A 364 -6.88 4.20 -14.94
N ALA A 365 -7.04 3.10 -14.20
CA ALA A 365 -6.52 1.79 -14.56
C ALA A 365 -7.11 1.29 -15.88
N ALA A 366 -8.42 1.46 -16.11
CA ALA A 366 -9.08 1.04 -17.35
C ALA A 366 -8.57 1.82 -18.56
N VAL A 367 -8.38 3.15 -18.42
CA VAL A 367 -7.81 3.99 -19.48
C VAL A 367 -6.37 3.59 -19.80
N LEU A 368 -5.52 3.37 -18.78
CA LEU A 368 -4.15 2.89 -19.00
C LEU A 368 -4.13 1.53 -19.68
N LYS A 369 -5.01 0.61 -19.29
CA LYS A 369 -5.16 -0.70 -19.94
C LYS A 369 -5.55 -0.54 -21.41
N ALA A 370 -6.48 0.38 -21.72
CA ALA A 370 -6.93 0.63 -23.08
C ALA A 370 -5.80 1.14 -23.99
N THR A 371 -4.99 2.06 -23.50
CA THR A 371 -3.90 2.67 -24.31
C THR A 371 -2.79 1.71 -24.73
N GLY A 372 -2.78 0.47 -24.26
CA GLY A 372 -1.82 -0.54 -24.65
C GLY A 372 -2.43 -1.70 -25.43
N GLN A 373 -3.69 -1.61 -25.80
CA GLN A 373 -4.41 -2.64 -26.52
C GLN A 373 -4.20 -2.55 -28.05
N LYS A 374 -3.05 -2.01 -28.50
CA LYS A 374 -2.72 -2.11 -29.91
C LYS A 374 -2.68 -3.59 -30.28
N THR A 375 -3.64 -3.96 -31.06
CA THR A 375 -3.94 -5.32 -31.49
C THR A 375 -2.70 -6.07 -31.96
N ASN A 376 -2.32 -7.11 -31.24
CA ASN A 376 -1.61 -8.25 -31.84
C ASN A 376 -2.62 -9.03 -32.69
N ILE A 377 -3.15 -8.40 -33.71
CA ILE A 377 -3.73 -9.11 -34.82
C ILE A 377 -2.55 -9.67 -35.57
N GLY A 378 -2.43 -11.00 -35.61
CA GLY A 378 -1.28 -11.71 -36.15
C GLY A 378 -0.83 -11.17 -37.49
N SER A 379 0.46 -11.31 -37.80
CA SER A 379 1.21 -10.59 -38.81
C SER A 379 0.35 -9.67 -39.72
N PRO A 380 0.45 -8.36 -39.59
CA PRO A 380 -0.43 -7.43 -40.33
C PRO A 380 -0.43 -7.70 -41.85
N THR A 381 0.65 -8.30 -42.33
CA THR A 381 0.86 -8.61 -43.76
C THR A 381 0.02 -9.78 -44.28
N ALA A 382 -0.19 -10.84 -43.46
CA ALA A 382 -1.00 -11.97 -43.91
C ALA A 382 -2.49 -11.66 -43.89
N GLN A 383 -2.99 -10.95 -42.86
CA GLN A 383 -4.39 -10.52 -42.80
C GLN A 383 -4.72 -9.42 -43.81
N ARG A 384 -3.76 -8.53 -44.11
CA ARG A 384 -3.89 -7.54 -45.19
C ARG A 384 -4.04 -8.20 -46.56
N GLY A 385 -3.29 -9.29 -46.82
CA GLY A 385 -3.38 -10.08 -48.04
C GLY A 385 -4.76 -10.72 -48.23
N GLU A 386 -5.30 -11.38 -47.21
CA GLU A 386 -6.61 -12.02 -47.26
C GLU A 386 -7.77 -11.01 -47.40
N GLN A 387 -7.73 -9.88 -46.68
CA GLN A 387 -8.78 -8.84 -46.76
C GLN A 387 -8.79 -8.16 -48.13
N VAL A 388 -7.63 -7.84 -48.71
CA VAL A 388 -7.54 -7.25 -50.06
C VAL A 388 -8.00 -8.26 -51.13
N VAL A 389 -7.71 -9.52 -50.96
CA VAL A 389 -8.17 -10.59 -51.87
C VAL A 389 -9.70 -10.78 -51.78
N ASN A 390 -10.27 -10.71 -50.57
CA ASN A 390 -11.71 -10.82 -50.38
C ASN A 390 -12.48 -9.58 -50.88
N MET A 391 -11.92 -8.36 -50.77
CA MET A 391 -12.47 -7.14 -51.35
C MET A 391 -12.48 -7.19 -52.89
N LYS A 392 -11.45 -7.75 -53.52
CA LYS A 392 -11.42 -7.93 -54.99
C LYS A 392 -12.39 -8.99 -55.46
N LYS A 393 -12.76 -9.99 -54.64
CA LYS A 393 -13.69 -11.06 -55.00
C LYS A 393 -15.18 -10.68 -54.81
N ASN A 394 -15.48 -9.67 -54.00
CA ASN A 394 -16.89 -9.30 -53.70
C ASN A 394 -17.06 -7.79 -53.59
N PRO A 395 -17.20 -7.05 -54.72
CA PRO A 395 -17.30 -5.57 -54.72
C PRO A 395 -18.49 -5.01 -53.97
N VAL A 396 -19.59 -5.78 -53.88
CA VAL A 396 -20.80 -5.35 -53.13
C VAL A 396 -20.56 -5.37 -51.62
N SER A 397 -19.81 -6.39 -51.13
CA SER A 397 -19.38 -6.45 -49.74
C SER A 397 -18.41 -5.30 -49.38
N ALA A 398 -17.53 -4.95 -50.32
CA ALA A 398 -16.61 -3.84 -50.17
C ALA A 398 -17.28 -2.50 -50.06
N VAL A 399 -18.39 -2.27 -50.77
CA VAL A 399 -19.18 -1.03 -50.69
C VAL A 399 -19.95 -0.94 -49.38
N LEU A 400 -20.48 -2.03 -48.86
CA LEU A 400 -21.16 -2.06 -47.56
C LEU A 400 -20.14 -1.86 -46.41
N ASP A 401 -18.96 -2.43 -46.52
CA ASP A 401 -17.87 -2.19 -45.59
C ASP A 401 -17.35 -0.75 -45.69
N PHE A 402 -17.32 -0.17 -46.88
CA PHE A 402 -16.93 1.23 -47.10
C PHE A 402 -17.93 2.22 -46.46
N VAL A 403 -19.23 1.93 -46.54
CA VAL A 403 -20.28 2.72 -45.85
C VAL A 403 -20.14 2.57 -44.33
N GLY A 404 -19.75 1.41 -43.83
CA GLY A 404 -19.43 1.20 -42.43
C GLY A 404 -18.19 2.00 -42.00
N ILE A 405 -17.14 1.99 -42.84
CA ILE A 405 -15.91 2.76 -42.64
C ILE A 405 -16.20 4.28 -42.62
N ASN A 406 -17.03 4.76 -43.52
CA ASN A 406 -17.43 6.18 -43.52
C ASN A 406 -18.20 6.58 -42.25
N ARG A 407 -19.00 5.68 -41.68
CA ARG A 407 -19.64 5.93 -40.37
C ARG A 407 -18.62 5.94 -39.24
N VAL A 408 -17.61 5.11 -39.32
CA VAL A 408 -16.50 5.10 -38.35
C VAL A 408 -15.62 6.33 -38.51
N ILE A 409 -15.31 6.75 -39.75
CA ILE A 409 -14.57 8.00 -40.00
C ILE A 409 -15.35 9.19 -39.49
N LYS A 410 -16.67 9.31 -39.79
CA LYS A 410 -17.52 10.37 -39.26
C LYS A 410 -17.61 10.36 -37.74
N TYR A 411 -17.59 9.20 -37.12
CA TYR A 411 -17.50 9.04 -35.66
C TYR A 411 -16.15 9.52 -35.11
N PHE A 412 -15.04 9.34 -35.84
CA PHE A 412 -13.74 9.91 -35.47
C PHE A 412 -13.68 11.42 -35.68
N ASP A 413 -14.30 11.96 -36.72
CA ASP A 413 -14.39 13.41 -36.93
C ASP A 413 -15.22 14.10 -35.85
N ASP A 414 -16.34 13.49 -35.40
CA ASP A 414 -17.14 13.96 -34.28
C ASP A 414 -16.42 13.85 -32.91
N LEU A 415 -15.30 13.10 -32.81
CA LEU A 415 -14.46 12.99 -31.63
C LEU A 415 -13.25 13.94 -31.65
N THR A 416 -12.98 14.61 -32.76
CA THR A 416 -11.80 15.51 -32.93
C THR A 416 -12.14 16.98 -32.77
N PHE A 417 -13.40 17.36 -32.46
CA PHE A 417 -13.81 18.73 -32.13
C PHE A 417 -14.19 18.93 -30.68
#